data_eebf6839527b9aeb7d6ea58c5ca953e5
#
_entry.id   eebf6839527b9aeb7d6ea58c5ca953e5
#
_cell.length_a   1.000
_cell.length_b   1.000
_cell.length_c   1.000
_cell.angle_alpha   90.00
_cell.angle_beta   90.00
_cell.angle_gamma   90.00
#
_symmetry.space_group_name_H-M   'P 1'
#
loop_
_entity.id
_entity.type
_entity.pdbx_description
1 polymer ?
#
loop_
_entity_poly.entity_id
_entity_poly.type
_entity_poly.pdbx_seq_one_letter_code
_entity_poly.pdbx_strand_id
1 'polypeptide(L)'
;MLDQYGRKIDYLRISVTDRCNLRCRYCMPEPVSAVQHADILRYEEILRICRAAAELGITKFKVTGGEPLVRAGCVDFITALKAQPGTEQVTLTTNGLLLEANLDALTEAGLDGVNISFDSPDNARFRRITGYTGDGADTLLHVLDACCAKGLKTKINAVLLEETEADAPALAAIAEALPVDVRFIELMPIGFGT
;
A
#
# COMPACT_ATOMS: atom_id res chain seq x y z
N MET A 1 21.03 3.70 12.00
CA MET A 1 21.73 4.89 11.47
C MET A 1 21.05 6.13 12.03
N LEU A 2 21.81 7.20 12.33
CA LEU A 2 21.22 8.49 12.74
C LEU A 2 21.47 9.51 11.64
N ASP A 3 20.52 10.37 11.36
CA ASP A 3 20.70 11.51 10.47
C ASP A 3 21.36 12.70 11.21
N GLN A 4 21.62 13.80 10.48
CA GLN A 4 22.23 15.03 11.08
C GLN A 4 21.37 15.71 12.15
N TYR A 5 20.09 15.33 12.30
CA TYR A 5 19.17 15.83 13.32
C TYR A 5 18.96 14.84 14.47
N GLY A 6 19.73 13.76 14.53
CA GLY A 6 19.64 12.74 15.58
C GLY A 6 18.45 11.78 15.41
N ARG A 7 17.77 11.78 14.28
CA ARG A 7 16.64 10.87 14.03
C ARG A 7 17.15 9.51 13.60
N LYS A 8 16.58 8.45 14.17
CA LYS A 8 16.88 7.09 13.76
C LYS A 8 16.28 6.79 12.40
N ILE A 9 17.13 6.48 11.41
CA ILE A 9 16.71 6.00 10.09
C ILE A 9 16.77 4.48 10.11
N ASP A 10 15.61 3.84 10.23
CA ASP A 10 15.47 2.38 10.32
C ASP A 10 14.40 1.82 9.37
N TYR A 11 13.94 2.63 8.42
CA TYR A 11 12.81 2.34 7.53
C TYR A 11 13.18 2.55 6.07
N LEU A 12 12.80 1.61 5.21
CA LEU A 12 12.94 1.68 3.75
C LEU A 12 11.60 1.41 3.06
N ARG A 13 11.24 2.26 2.11
CA ARG A 13 10.10 2.06 1.22
C ARG A 13 10.58 1.53 -0.12
N ILE A 14 9.96 0.44 -0.59
CA ILE A 14 10.36 -0.30 -1.79
C ILE A 14 9.21 -0.27 -2.78
N SER A 15 9.39 0.41 -3.91
CA SER A 15 8.47 0.32 -5.04
C SER A 15 8.86 -0.88 -5.89
N VAL A 16 7.99 -1.89 -5.98
CA VAL A 16 8.28 -3.13 -6.71
C VAL A 16 7.78 -3.10 -8.17
N THR A 17 6.92 -2.15 -8.51
CA THR A 17 6.37 -2.01 -9.87
C THR A 17 5.85 -0.60 -10.10
N ASP A 18 5.88 -0.16 -11.35
CA ASP A 18 5.23 1.05 -11.86
C ASP A 18 3.78 0.79 -12.32
N ARG A 19 3.39 -0.50 -12.44
CA ARG A 19 2.06 -0.89 -12.93
C ARG A 19 1.01 -0.81 -11.82
N CYS A 20 -0.21 -0.39 -12.20
CA CYS A 20 -1.37 -0.35 -11.33
C CYS A 20 -2.61 -0.81 -12.11
N ASN A 21 -3.55 -1.45 -11.44
CA ASN A 21 -4.86 -1.83 -11.98
C ASN A 21 -5.92 -0.73 -11.81
N LEU A 22 -5.56 0.41 -11.20
CA LEU A 22 -6.37 1.62 -11.11
C LEU A 22 -5.77 2.78 -11.92
N ARG A 23 -6.60 3.80 -12.19
CA ARG A 23 -6.22 5.05 -12.87
C ARG A 23 -6.70 6.25 -12.07
N CYS A 24 -6.22 6.31 -10.81
CA CYS A 24 -6.59 7.41 -9.93
C CYS A 24 -6.16 8.75 -10.56
N ARG A 25 -7.11 9.67 -10.70
CA ARG A 25 -6.97 10.93 -11.44
C ARG A 25 -5.89 11.86 -10.90
N TYR A 26 -5.61 11.78 -9.61
CA TYR A 26 -4.55 12.57 -8.96
C TYR A 26 -3.17 11.87 -8.97
N CYS A 27 -3.12 10.58 -9.34
CA CYS A 27 -1.89 9.77 -9.29
C CYS A 27 -1.41 9.37 -10.69
N MET A 28 -2.26 8.66 -11.44
CA MET A 28 -1.89 8.03 -12.71
C MET A 28 -3.10 7.95 -13.65
N PRO A 29 -3.68 9.11 -14.05
CA PRO A 29 -4.94 9.17 -14.82
C PRO A 29 -4.82 8.60 -16.22
N GLU A 30 -3.64 8.68 -16.83
CA GLU A 30 -3.37 8.21 -18.19
C GLU A 30 -2.46 6.97 -18.17
N PRO A 31 -2.43 6.21 -19.27
CA PRO A 31 -1.46 5.13 -19.42
C PRO A 31 -0.04 5.71 -19.33
N VAL A 32 0.64 5.47 -18.23
CA VAL A 32 2.05 5.77 -18.10
C VAL A 32 2.82 4.80 -18.98
N SER A 33 3.79 5.31 -19.75
CA SER A 33 4.72 4.44 -20.48
C SER A 33 5.38 3.51 -19.49
N ALA A 34 5.05 2.21 -19.55
CA ALA A 34 5.61 1.23 -18.63
C ALA A 34 7.14 1.20 -18.80
N VAL A 35 7.85 1.18 -17.69
CA VAL A 35 9.29 0.92 -17.68
C VAL A 35 9.54 -0.43 -18.35
N GLN A 36 10.60 -0.52 -19.18
CA GLN A 36 10.98 -1.76 -19.83
C GLN A 36 11.26 -2.83 -18.77
N HIS A 37 10.86 -4.07 -19.02
CA HIS A 37 11.04 -5.16 -18.06
C HIS A 37 12.51 -5.36 -17.65
N ALA A 38 13.44 -5.05 -18.56
CA ALA A 38 14.88 -5.12 -18.32
C ALA A 38 15.39 -4.06 -17.32
N ASP A 39 14.66 -2.95 -17.18
CA ASP A 39 15.02 -1.82 -16.30
C ASP A 39 14.39 -1.92 -14.91
N ILE A 40 13.53 -2.93 -14.70
CA ILE A 40 12.91 -3.19 -13.40
C ILE A 40 13.75 -4.22 -12.64
N LEU A 41 14.17 -3.87 -11.43
CA LEU A 41 14.90 -4.80 -10.55
C LEU A 41 14.08 -6.08 -10.32
N ARG A 42 14.74 -7.23 -10.40
CA ARG A 42 14.17 -8.51 -9.98
C ARG A 42 14.06 -8.57 -8.47
N TYR A 43 13.18 -9.42 -7.97
CA TYR A 43 13.00 -9.57 -6.53
C TYR A 43 14.29 -9.99 -5.80
N GLU A 44 15.12 -10.84 -6.42
CA GLU A 44 16.41 -11.25 -5.86
C GLU A 44 17.40 -10.08 -5.74
N GLU A 45 17.33 -9.12 -6.65
CA GLU A 45 18.16 -7.91 -6.60
C GLU A 45 17.68 -6.97 -5.49
N ILE A 46 16.35 -6.79 -5.37
CA ILE A 46 15.74 -6.03 -4.29
C ILE A 46 16.08 -6.66 -2.93
N LEU A 47 15.99 -7.98 -2.79
CA LEU A 47 16.36 -8.69 -1.56
C LEU A 47 17.84 -8.48 -1.18
N ARG A 48 18.76 -8.42 -2.17
CA ARG A 48 20.16 -8.07 -1.90
C ARG A 48 20.33 -6.65 -1.36
N ILE A 49 19.57 -5.70 -1.93
CA ILE A 49 19.56 -4.30 -1.44
C ILE A 49 19.02 -4.26 0.00
N CYS A 50 17.92 -4.98 0.27
CA CYS A 50 17.32 -5.04 1.61
C CYS A 50 18.28 -5.63 2.64
N ARG A 51 19.06 -6.66 2.27
CA ARG A 51 20.09 -7.26 3.14
C ARG A 51 21.16 -6.24 3.49
N ALA A 52 21.72 -5.55 2.48
CA ALA A 52 22.70 -4.49 2.71
C ALA A 52 22.13 -3.35 3.57
N ALA A 53 20.86 -2.99 3.36
CA ALA A 53 20.17 -1.99 4.17
C ALA A 53 20.01 -2.46 5.64
N ALA A 54 19.71 -3.74 5.87
CA ALA A 54 19.62 -4.32 7.21
C ALA A 54 20.96 -4.27 7.96
N GLU A 55 22.08 -4.52 7.27
CA GLU A 55 23.43 -4.37 7.83
C GLU A 55 23.73 -2.92 8.27
N LEU A 56 23.09 -1.94 7.64
CA LEU A 56 23.17 -0.52 8.01
C LEU A 56 22.17 -0.11 9.09
N GLY A 57 21.34 -1.05 9.60
CA GLY A 57 20.37 -0.81 10.66
C GLY A 57 18.96 -0.41 10.20
N ILE A 58 18.65 -0.64 8.92
CA ILE A 58 17.26 -0.56 8.40
C ILE A 58 16.59 -1.89 8.72
N THR A 59 15.60 -1.86 9.60
CA THR A 59 14.92 -3.08 10.08
C THR A 59 13.45 -3.16 9.67
N LYS A 60 12.92 -2.06 9.11
CA LYS A 60 11.52 -1.93 8.72
C LYS A 60 11.41 -1.67 7.22
N PHE A 61 10.61 -2.49 6.55
CA PHE A 61 10.42 -2.41 5.12
C PHE A 61 8.95 -2.21 4.77
N LYS A 62 8.68 -1.31 3.82
CA LYS A 62 7.34 -1.13 3.26
C LYS A 62 7.34 -1.44 1.78
N VAL A 63 6.62 -2.46 1.40
CA VAL A 63 6.40 -2.83 0.00
C VAL A 63 5.27 -1.96 -0.58
N THR A 64 5.52 -1.39 -1.73
CA THR A 64 4.58 -0.52 -2.46
C THR A 64 4.90 -0.59 -3.97
N GLY A 65 4.33 0.31 -4.76
CA GLY A 65 4.59 0.40 -6.21
C GLY A 65 3.58 1.35 -6.84
N GLY A 66 3.16 1.05 -8.05
CA GLY A 66 1.81 1.36 -8.49
C GLY A 66 0.85 0.54 -7.61
N GLU A 67 0.52 -0.69 -8.04
CA GLU A 67 -0.11 -1.68 -7.14
C GLU A 67 0.80 -2.90 -7.00
N PRO A 68 1.38 -3.16 -5.82
CA PRO A 68 2.37 -4.23 -5.66
C PRO A 68 1.81 -5.62 -5.96
N LEU A 69 0.53 -5.88 -5.66
CA LEU A 69 -0.09 -7.19 -5.87
C LEU A 69 -0.38 -7.53 -7.35
N VAL A 70 -0.22 -6.57 -8.28
CA VAL A 70 -0.28 -6.90 -9.73
C VAL A 70 1.02 -7.52 -10.23
N ARG A 71 2.13 -7.37 -9.50
CA ARG A 71 3.39 -7.99 -9.86
C ARG A 71 3.42 -9.43 -9.36
N ALA A 72 3.46 -10.39 -10.30
CA ALA A 72 3.55 -11.81 -9.96
C ALA A 72 4.72 -12.11 -9.01
N GLY A 73 4.50 -13.00 -8.03
CA GLY A 73 5.51 -13.35 -7.01
C GLY A 73 5.68 -12.31 -5.89
N CYS A 74 4.79 -11.31 -5.78
CA CYS A 74 4.90 -10.30 -4.71
C CYS A 74 4.76 -10.91 -3.31
N VAL A 75 3.90 -11.90 -3.13
CA VAL A 75 3.73 -12.61 -1.85
C VAL A 75 5.00 -13.38 -1.50
N ASP A 76 5.57 -14.12 -2.46
CA ASP A 76 6.83 -14.86 -2.27
C ASP A 76 7.98 -13.91 -1.91
N PHE A 77 8.03 -12.75 -2.56
CA PHE A 77 8.99 -11.70 -2.22
C PHE A 77 8.83 -11.20 -0.78
N ILE A 78 7.59 -10.96 -0.33
CA ILE A 78 7.30 -10.55 1.06
C ILE A 78 7.74 -11.64 2.04
N THR A 79 7.44 -12.91 1.74
CA THR A 79 7.88 -14.07 2.53
C THR A 79 9.40 -14.10 2.67
N ALA A 80 10.12 -13.98 1.55
CA ALA A 80 11.58 -13.99 1.53
C ALA A 80 12.17 -12.77 2.28
N LEU A 81 11.56 -11.59 2.14
CA LEU A 81 11.97 -10.38 2.84
C LEU A 81 11.77 -10.51 4.35
N LYS A 82 10.62 -11.06 4.78
CA LYS A 82 10.34 -11.28 6.20
C LYS A 82 11.29 -12.27 6.84
N ALA A 83 11.72 -13.28 6.09
CA ALA A 83 12.68 -14.30 6.55
C ALA A 83 14.15 -13.80 6.59
N GLN A 84 14.46 -12.61 6.04
CA GLN A 84 15.83 -12.10 6.05
C GLN A 84 16.30 -11.72 7.45
N PRO A 85 17.54 -12.08 7.84
CA PRO A 85 18.13 -11.61 9.09
C PRO A 85 18.14 -10.08 9.18
N GLY A 86 17.74 -9.54 10.33
CA GLY A 86 17.65 -8.09 10.57
C GLY A 86 16.35 -7.44 10.12
N THR A 87 15.44 -8.17 9.49
CA THR A 87 14.08 -7.70 9.19
C THR A 87 13.18 -7.85 10.41
N GLU A 88 12.77 -6.74 11.00
CA GLU A 88 11.83 -6.72 12.13
C GLU A 88 10.39 -6.59 11.64
N GLN A 89 10.16 -5.72 10.66
CA GLN A 89 8.82 -5.38 10.20
C GLN A 89 8.74 -5.28 8.67
N VAL A 90 7.72 -5.93 8.10
CA VAL A 90 7.33 -5.79 6.69
C VAL A 90 5.88 -5.37 6.61
N THR A 91 5.61 -4.26 5.95
CA THR A 91 4.25 -3.75 5.71
C THR A 91 4.00 -3.58 4.21
N LEU A 92 2.72 -3.65 3.82
CA LEU A 92 2.27 -3.49 2.44
C LEU A 92 1.43 -2.21 2.32
N THR A 93 1.60 -1.46 1.22
CA THR A 93 0.64 -0.43 0.80
C THR A 93 0.01 -0.87 -0.51
N THR A 94 -1.30 -0.94 -0.55
CA THR A 94 -2.08 -1.48 -1.66
C THR A 94 -3.38 -0.70 -1.85
N ASN A 95 -3.95 -0.74 -3.05
CA ASN A 95 -5.31 -0.26 -3.29
C ASN A 95 -6.40 -1.24 -2.78
N GLY A 96 -6.01 -2.41 -2.31
CA GLY A 96 -6.87 -3.38 -1.65
C GLY A 96 -7.68 -4.31 -2.55
N LEU A 97 -7.85 -4.01 -3.84
CA LEU A 97 -8.72 -4.80 -4.73
C LEU A 97 -8.25 -6.25 -4.96
N LEU A 98 -6.96 -6.51 -4.81
CA LEU A 98 -6.37 -7.85 -4.91
C LEU A 98 -6.02 -8.45 -3.55
N LEU A 99 -6.29 -7.72 -2.46
CA LEU A 99 -5.82 -8.10 -1.14
C LEU A 99 -6.51 -9.35 -0.62
N GLU A 100 -7.83 -9.46 -0.79
CA GLU A 100 -8.60 -10.60 -0.29
C GLU A 100 -8.07 -11.95 -0.83
N ALA A 101 -7.85 -12.00 -2.14
CA ALA A 101 -7.33 -13.20 -2.81
C ALA A 101 -5.92 -13.60 -2.35
N ASN A 102 -5.17 -12.69 -1.73
CA ASN A 102 -3.81 -12.92 -1.26
C ASN A 102 -3.70 -12.91 0.28
N LEU A 103 -4.80 -12.67 1.00
CA LEU A 103 -4.78 -12.37 2.43
C LEU A 103 -4.24 -13.52 3.27
N ASP A 104 -4.65 -14.76 2.97
CA ASP A 104 -4.16 -15.95 3.66
C ASP A 104 -2.66 -16.10 3.50
N ALA A 105 -2.18 -16.07 2.25
CA ALA A 105 -0.77 -16.22 1.94
C ALA A 105 0.09 -15.07 2.51
N LEU A 106 -0.42 -13.83 2.54
CA LEU A 106 0.25 -12.69 3.17
C LEU A 106 0.33 -12.83 4.70
N THR A 107 -0.72 -13.37 5.31
CA THR A 107 -0.74 -13.65 6.76
C THR A 107 0.26 -14.76 7.10
N GLU A 108 0.28 -15.86 6.33
CA GLU A 108 1.24 -16.95 6.46
C GLU A 108 2.68 -16.50 6.23
N ALA A 109 2.90 -15.56 5.30
CA ALA A 109 4.19 -14.91 5.07
C ALA A 109 4.68 -14.06 6.26
N GLY A 110 3.84 -13.82 7.26
CA GLY A 110 4.15 -13.01 8.43
C GLY A 110 4.13 -11.51 8.16
N LEU A 111 3.27 -11.04 7.24
CA LEU A 111 3.08 -9.60 7.01
C LEU A 111 2.62 -8.92 8.31
N ASP A 112 3.31 -7.86 8.72
CA ASP A 112 3.05 -7.19 10.01
C ASP A 112 1.91 -6.16 9.93
N GLY A 113 1.51 -5.75 8.74
CA GLY A 113 0.39 -4.84 8.56
C GLY A 113 0.22 -4.34 7.13
N VAL A 114 -0.96 -3.82 6.87
CA VAL A 114 -1.36 -3.30 5.57
C VAL A 114 -1.85 -1.86 5.67
N ASN A 115 -1.50 -1.04 4.67
CA ASN A 115 -2.13 0.26 4.46
C ASN A 115 -2.96 0.17 3.18
N ILE A 116 -4.25 0.35 3.30
CA ILE A 116 -5.21 0.31 2.20
C ILE A 116 -5.51 1.74 1.77
N SER A 117 -5.32 2.05 0.48
CA SER A 117 -5.71 3.34 -0.08
C SER A 117 -7.22 3.34 -0.33
N PHE A 118 -7.97 4.20 0.39
CA PHE A 118 -9.42 4.23 0.34
C PHE A 118 -9.93 5.65 0.55
N ASP A 119 -10.22 6.36 -0.54
CA ASP A 119 -10.53 7.79 -0.53
C ASP A 119 -12.02 8.09 -0.35
N SER A 120 -12.91 7.13 -0.67
CA SER A 120 -14.37 7.33 -0.56
C SER A 120 -15.10 5.99 -0.37
N PRO A 121 -16.03 5.88 0.60
CA PRO A 121 -16.91 4.73 0.76
C PRO A 121 -18.11 4.73 -0.20
N ASP A 122 -18.27 5.77 -1.01
CA ASP A 122 -19.30 5.86 -2.04
C ASP A 122 -18.78 5.26 -3.37
N ASN A 123 -19.45 4.22 -3.87
CA ASN A 123 -19.04 3.53 -5.10
C ASN A 123 -19.02 4.45 -6.34
N ALA A 124 -19.92 5.43 -6.42
CA ALA A 124 -19.95 6.32 -7.58
C ALA A 124 -18.75 7.27 -7.56
N ARG A 125 -18.40 7.80 -6.38
CA ARG A 125 -17.19 8.62 -6.17
C ARG A 125 -15.92 7.80 -6.35
N PHE A 126 -15.87 6.61 -5.74
CA PHE A 126 -14.74 5.69 -5.90
C PHE A 126 -14.44 5.43 -7.38
N ARG A 127 -15.47 5.12 -8.21
CA ARG A 127 -15.32 4.93 -9.66
C ARG A 127 -14.78 6.18 -10.36
N ARG A 128 -15.29 7.36 -10.00
CA ARG A 128 -14.81 8.63 -10.60
C ARG A 128 -13.36 8.92 -10.28
N ILE A 129 -12.93 8.65 -9.06
CA ILE A 129 -11.56 8.94 -8.61
C ILE A 129 -10.58 7.93 -9.18
N THR A 130 -10.92 6.64 -9.15
CA THR A 130 -9.99 5.53 -9.40
C THR A 130 -10.03 4.98 -10.82
N GLY A 131 -11.08 5.30 -11.59
CA GLY A 131 -11.33 4.69 -12.89
C GLY A 131 -11.78 3.21 -12.82
N TYR A 132 -12.05 2.68 -11.62
CA TYR A 132 -12.53 1.31 -11.46
C TYR A 132 -14.01 1.20 -11.86
N THR A 133 -14.39 0.12 -12.55
CA THR A 133 -15.75 -0.04 -13.10
C THR A 133 -16.71 -0.84 -12.19
N GLY A 134 -16.16 -1.50 -11.15
CA GLY A 134 -16.95 -2.29 -10.19
C GLY A 134 -17.36 -1.51 -8.94
N ASP A 135 -17.91 -2.24 -7.95
CA ASP A 135 -18.27 -1.73 -6.64
C ASP A 135 -17.04 -1.83 -5.70
N GLY A 136 -16.04 -1.01 -6.00
CA GLY A 136 -14.75 -1.07 -5.32
C GLY A 136 -14.82 -0.62 -3.87
N ALA A 137 -15.69 0.33 -3.54
CA ALA A 137 -15.87 0.78 -2.16
C ALA A 137 -16.42 -0.36 -1.28
N ASP A 138 -17.46 -1.06 -1.73
CA ASP A 138 -18.01 -2.22 -1.00
C ASP A 138 -16.97 -3.35 -0.88
N THR A 139 -16.20 -3.60 -1.96
CA THR A 139 -15.09 -4.56 -1.93
C THR A 139 -14.09 -4.20 -0.83
N LEU A 140 -13.69 -2.93 -0.72
CA LEU A 140 -12.71 -2.51 0.29
C LEU A 140 -13.26 -2.58 1.71
N LEU A 141 -14.54 -2.29 1.93
CA LEU A 141 -15.19 -2.47 3.24
C LEU A 141 -15.13 -3.94 3.66
N HIS A 142 -15.46 -4.87 2.75
CA HIS A 142 -15.35 -6.31 3.01
C HIS A 142 -13.90 -6.75 3.30
N VAL A 143 -12.94 -6.24 2.54
CA VAL A 143 -11.51 -6.51 2.75
C VAL A 143 -11.03 -6.02 4.12
N LEU A 144 -11.51 -4.87 4.58
CA LEU A 144 -11.19 -4.36 5.93
C LEU A 144 -11.67 -5.33 7.02
N ASP A 145 -12.91 -5.82 6.92
CA ASP A 145 -13.45 -6.82 7.83
C ASP A 145 -12.61 -8.10 7.83
N ALA A 146 -12.23 -8.59 6.64
CA ALA A 146 -11.40 -9.79 6.49
C ALA A 146 -10.01 -9.61 7.11
N CYS A 147 -9.37 -8.45 6.91
CA CYS A 147 -8.08 -8.13 7.54
C CYS A 147 -8.19 -8.11 9.07
N CYS A 148 -9.23 -7.49 9.61
CA CYS A 148 -9.48 -7.43 11.05
C CYS A 148 -9.74 -8.81 11.64
N ALA A 149 -10.55 -9.66 10.95
CA ALA A 149 -10.82 -11.03 11.38
C ALA A 149 -9.56 -11.90 11.46
N LYS A 150 -8.54 -11.61 10.65
CA LYS A 150 -7.22 -12.26 10.70
C LYS A 150 -6.24 -11.61 11.69
N GLY A 151 -6.65 -10.55 12.38
CA GLY A 151 -5.79 -9.80 13.29
C GLY A 151 -4.67 -9.05 12.59
N LEU A 152 -4.75 -8.83 11.28
CA LEU A 152 -3.75 -8.09 10.53
C LEU A 152 -3.88 -6.59 10.84
N LYS A 153 -2.78 -5.98 11.28
CA LYS A 153 -2.74 -4.55 11.58
C LYS A 153 -3.05 -3.73 10.34
N THR A 154 -4.21 -3.08 10.33
CA THR A 154 -4.75 -2.43 9.14
C THR A 154 -4.85 -0.92 9.33
N LYS A 155 -4.49 -0.18 8.29
CA LYS A 155 -4.64 1.28 8.22
C LYS A 155 -5.28 1.68 6.90
N ILE A 156 -6.16 2.65 6.96
CA ILE A 156 -6.73 3.33 5.80
C ILE A 156 -5.92 4.61 5.55
N ASN A 157 -5.51 4.82 4.31
CA ASN A 157 -4.97 6.08 3.82
C ASN A 157 -6.01 6.69 2.88
N ALA A 158 -6.54 7.84 3.22
CA ALA A 158 -7.53 8.58 2.44
C ALA A 158 -6.94 9.92 2.00
N VAL A 159 -6.77 10.13 0.71
CA VAL A 159 -6.38 11.43 0.16
C VAL A 159 -7.59 12.35 0.19
N LEU A 160 -7.44 13.51 0.83
CA LEU A 160 -8.49 14.54 0.85
C LEU A 160 -8.51 15.26 -0.48
N LEU A 161 -9.59 15.06 -1.22
CA LEU A 161 -9.92 15.74 -2.44
C LEU A 161 -11.15 16.62 -2.17
N GLU A 162 -11.32 17.72 -2.90
CA GLU A 162 -12.52 18.57 -2.78
C GLU A 162 -13.82 17.77 -2.89
N GLU A 163 -13.84 16.78 -3.80
CA GLU A 163 -15.01 15.91 -4.01
C GLU A 163 -15.22 14.83 -2.94
N THR A 164 -14.21 14.53 -2.09
CA THR A 164 -14.29 13.52 -1.01
C THR A 164 -14.32 14.14 0.39
N GLU A 165 -14.26 15.44 0.52
CA GLU A 165 -14.32 16.11 1.82
C GLU A 165 -15.55 15.69 2.62
N ALA A 166 -16.70 15.57 1.95
CA ALA A 166 -17.94 15.12 2.57
C ALA A 166 -17.92 13.65 3.05
N ASP A 167 -16.97 12.83 2.58
CA ASP A 167 -16.81 11.42 2.96
C ASP A 167 -15.95 11.24 4.22
N ALA A 168 -15.22 12.27 4.63
CA ALA A 168 -14.32 12.17 5.77
C ALA A 168 -15.00 11.66 7.07
N PRO A 169 -16.23 12.11 7.43
CA PRO A 169 -16.92 11.55 8.59
C PRO A 169 -17.26 10.05 8.44
N ALA A 170 -17.66 9.61 7.24
CA ALA A 170 -17.98 8.21 6.99
C ALA A 170 -16.73 7.33 7.04
N LEU A 171 -15.58 7.81 6.51
CA LEU A 171 -14.30 7.12 6.63
C LEU A 171 -13.82 7.07 8.09
N ALA A 172 -13.97 8.16 8.85
CA ALA A 172 -13.62 8.17 10.28
C ALA A 172 -14.46 7.19 11.10
N ALA A 173 -15.75 7.05 10.79
CA ALA A 173 -16.65 6.11 11.46
C ALA A 173 -16.22 4.63 11.27
N ILE A 174 -15.45 4.30 10.24
CA ILE A 174 -14.90 2.96 10.09
C ILE A 174 -13.97 2.62 11.27
N ALA A 175 -13.18 3.58 11.76
CA ALA A 175 -12.29 3.39 12.91
C ALA A 175 -13.06 3.27 14.26
N GLU A 176 -14.33 3.69 14.31
CA GLU A 176 -15.19 3.46 15.46
C GLU A 176 -15.75 2.04 15.46
N ALA A 177 -15.97 1.46 14.27
CA ALA A 177 -16.56 0.13 14.09
C ALA A 177 -15.51 -0.99 14.03
N LEU A 178 -14.33 -0.73 13.50
CA LEU A 178 -13.25 -1.69 13.26
C LEU A 178 -11.95 -1.26 13.91
N PRO A 179 -11.07 -2.20 14.31
CA PRO A 179 -9.75 -1.89 14.89
C PRO A 179 -8.76 -1.46 13.79
N VAL A 180 -9.06 -0.37 13.10
CA VAL A 180 -8.24 0.20 12.04
C VAL A 180 -7.86 1.65 12.34
N ASP A 181 -6.70 2.11 11.89
CA ASP A 181 -6.33 3.52 11.90
C ASP A 181 -6.77 4.16 10.58
N VAL A 182 -7.46 5.30 10.62
CA VAL A 182 -7.73 6.13 9.44
C VAL A 182 -6.81 7.33 9.41
N ARG A 183 -6.18 7.56 8.27
CA ARG A 183 -5.27 8.68 8.04
C ARG A 183 -5.76 9.48 6.86
N PHE A 184 -6.06 10.73 7.11
CA PHE A 184 -6.33 11.70 6.06
C PHE A 184 -5.01 12.30 5.57
N ILE A 185 -4.82 12.32 4.25
CA ILE A 185 -3.60 12.77 3.59
C ILE A 185 -3.96 13.97 2.73
N GLU A 186 -3.30 15.09 2.96
CA GLU A 186 -3.42 16.25 2.11
C GLU A 186 -2.89 15.96 0.71
N LEU A 187 -3.63 16.35 -0.32
CA LEU A 187 -3.19 16.23 -1.71
C LEU A 187 -1.98 17.12 -1.94
N MET A 188 -0.87 16.53 -2.33
CA MET A 188 0.32 17.30 -2.69
C MET A 188 0.19 17.84 -4.11
N PRO A 189 0.50 19.13 -4.35
CA PRO A 189 0.40 19.78 -5.66
C PRO A 189 1.60 19.39 -6.55
N ILE A 190 1.77 18.10 -6.82
CA ILE A 190 2.82 17.56 -7.68
C ILE A 190 2.23 16.58 -8.71
N GLY A 191 2.81 16.56 -9.90
CA GLY A 191 2.33 15.70 -10.98
C GLY A 191 0.89 16.02 -11.37
N PHE A 192 0.01 15.03 -11.24
CA PHE A 192 -1.43 15.15 -11.54
C PHE A 192 -2.27 15.61 -10.33
N GLY A 193 -1.65 15.91 -9.21
CA GLY A 193 -2.30 16.41 -7.98
C GLY A 193 -2.56 17.92 -8.00
N THR A 194 -2.56 18.56 -9.18
CA THR A 194 -2.81 20.02 -9.36
C THR A 194 -4.23 20.28 -9.82
#